data_166df11772f1d08548f65e93c507de89
#
_entry.id   166df11772f1d08548f65e93c507de89
#
_cell.length_a   1.000
_cell.length_b   1.000
_cell.length_c   1.000
_cell.angle_alpha   90.00
_cell.angle_beta   90.00
_cell.angle_gamma   90.00
#
_symmetry.space_group_name_H-M   'P 1'
#
loop_
_entity.id
_entity.type
_entity.pdbx_description
1 polymer ?
#
loop_
_entity_poly.entity_id
_entity_poly.type
_entity_poly.pdbx_seq_one_letter_code
_entity_poly.pdbx_strand_id
1 'polypeptide(L)'
;MDRQKIIEKIKKLREHSVENGCNEAEAIQFALKAQCLIADNDVEEWELADEVKQVTETTTARTTKAWAPSLASVIAENFRCRVYQRRVTDRKYEYVFVGWKADGEAAEIVYQNLLEVGDRLAHEYEDFAYTDPNAYSNFIVGFVDGVKGELEKQSFELMIVCPSEVSDYFDSLNLGRSTRRGPRATNRDSIGRGQAAGRDAVRSRRMDAPRAGLLTA
;
A
#
# COMPACT_ATOMS: atom_id res chain seq x y z
N MET A 1 0.18 -22.41 -19.60
CA MET A 1 -1.19 -22.10 -19.17
C MET A 1 -1.83 -21.30 -20.29
N ASP A 2 -3.09 -21.51 -20.61
CA ASP A 2 -3.76 -20.75 -21.67
C ASP A 2 -3.90 -19.29 -21.24
N ARG A 3 -3.44 -18.33 -22.09
CA ARG A 3 -3.44 -16.88 -21.80
C ARG A 3 -4.83 -16.40 -21.37
N GLN A 4 -5.87 -16.90 -22.00
CA GLN A 4 -7.25 -16.56 -21.68
C GLN A 4 -7.66 -16.96 -20.25
N LYS A 5 -7.20 -18.12 -19.79
CA LYS A 5 -7.43 -18.57 -18.40
C LYS A 5 -6.69 -17.72 -17.37
N ILE A 6 -5.55 -17.16 -17.75
CA ILE A 6 -4.79 -16.23 -16.89
C ILE A 6 -5.56 -14.92 -16.75
N ILE A 7 -6.04 -14.36 -17.86
CA ILE A 7 -6.86 -13.14 -17.91
C ILE A 7 -8.12 -13.28 -17.04
N GLU A 8 -8.87 -14.37 -17.24
CA GLU A 8 -10.06 -14.67 -16.42
C GLU A 8 -9.74 -14.79 -14.93
N LYS A 9 -8.60 -15.39 -14.60
CA LYS A 9 -8.16 -15.51 -13.20
C LYS A 9 -7.78 -14.17 -12.59
N ILE A 10 -7.13 -13.28 -13.36
CA ILE A 10 -6.82 -11.92 -12.93
C ILE A 10 -8.11 -11.15 -12.71
N LYS A 11 -9.07 -11.19 -13.65
CA LYS A 11 -10.38 -10.55 -13.52
C LYS A 11 -11.10 -11.00 -12.25
N LYS A 12 -11.19 -12.31 -12.00
CA LYS A 12 -11.79 -12.85 -10.77
C LYS A 12 -11.09 -12.40 -9.49
N LEU A 13 -9.75 -12.30 -9.50
CA LEU A 13 -9.02 -11.81 -8.33
C LEU A 13 -9.28 -10.31 -8.07
N ARG A 14 -9.48 -9.51 -9.12
CA ARG A 14 -9.86 -8.10 -9.01
C ARG A 14 -11.31 -7.89 -8.55
N GLU A 15 -12.22 -8.83 -8.84
CA GLU A 15 -13.60 -8.81 -8.36
C GLU A 15 -13.70 -9.04 -6.84
N HIS A 16 -12.69 -9.66 -6.22
CA HIS A 16 -12.63 -9.86 -4.77
C HIS A 16 -12.19 -8.57 -4.06
N SER A 17 -13.12 -7.65 -3.89
CA SER A 17 -12.98 -6.39 -3.15
C SER A 17 -13.77 -6.41 -1.85
N VAL A 18 -13.53 -5.43 -1.00
CA VAL A 18 -14.29 -5.23 0.26
C VAL A 18 -15.78 -4.99 -0.05
N GLU A 19 -16.09 -4.28 -1.15
CA GLU A 19 -17.46 -4.04 -1.62
C GLU A 19 -18.18 -5.34 -2.00
N ASN A 20 -17.45 -6.37 -2.41
CA ASN A 20 -17.97 -7.69 -2.77
C ASN A 20 -17.94 -8.68 -1.59
N GLY A 21 -17.80 -8.20 -0.36
CA GLY A 21 -17.94 -9.00 0.86
C GLY A 21 -16.67 -9.72 1.32
N CYS A 22 -15.51 -9.42 0.74
CA CYS A 22 -14.22 -9.88 1.26
C CYS A 22 -13.82 -9.04 2.48
N ASN A 23 -13.11 -9.65 3.43
CA ASN A 23 -12.46 -8.85 4.46
C ASN A 23 -11.24 -8.10 3.86
N GLU A 24 -10.80 -7.02 4.53
CA GLU A 24 -9.71 -6.16 4.03
C GLU A 24 -8.41 -6.93 3.78
N ALA A 25 -8.09 -7.91 4.64
CA ALA A 25 -6.88 -8.71 4.50
C ALA A 25 -6.93 -9.62 3.26
N GLU A 26 -8.09 -10.19 2.96
CA GLU A 26 -8.32 -10.99 1.75
C GLU A 26 -8.28 -10.12 0.50
N ALA A 27 -8.92 -8.95 0.51
CA ALA A 27 -8.90 -8.02 -0.62
C ALA A 27 -7.48 -7.61 -0.99
N ILE A 28 -6.62 -7.32 0.00
CA ILE A 28 -5.20 -7.02 -0.22
C ILE A 28 -4.47 -8.21 -0.85
N GLN A 29 -4.68 -9.42 -0.35
CA GLN A 29 -4.08 -10.64 -0.89
C GLN A 29 -4.47 -10.86 -2.35
N PHE A 30 -5.74 -10.67 -2.68
CA PHE A 30 -6.23 -10.82 -4.04
C PHE A 30 -5.65 -9.77 -4.97
N ALA A 31 -5.56 -8.50 -4.51
CA ALA A 31 -4.96 -7.42 -5.28
C ALA A 31 -3.47 -7.69 -5.60
N LEU A 32 -2.69 -8.08 -4.59
CA LEU A 32 -1.27 -8.44 -4.78
C LEU A 32 -1.10 -9.64 -5.72
N LYS A 33 -1.94 -10.66 -5.58
CA LYS A 33 -1.89 -11.84 -6.43
C LYS A 33 -2.29 -11.55 -7.88
N ALA A 34 -3.24 -10.65 -8.08
CA ALA A 34 -3.60 -10.19 -9.42
C ALA A 34 -2.43 -9.46 -10.09
N GLN A 35 -1.77 -8.54 -9.37
CA GLN A 35 -0.57 -7.86 -9.86
C GLN A 35 0.57 -8.82 -10.21
N CYS A 36 0.83 -9.82 -9.37
CA CYS A 36 1.82 -10.85 -9.68
C CYS A 36 1.51 -11.57 -11.00
N LEU A 37 0.25 -11.97 -11.19
CA LEU A 37 -0.14 -12.66 -12.42
C LEU A 37 -0.04 -11.78 -13.66
N ILE A 38 -0.34 -10.50 -13.55
CA ILE A 38 -0.21 -9.52 -14.64
C ILE A 38 1.26 -9.43 -15.06
N ALA A 39 2.16 -9.24 -14.09
CA ALA A 39 3.58 -9.07 -14.36
C ALA A 39 4.25 -10.36 -14.85
N ASP A 40 3.97 -11.52 -14.22
CA ASP A 40 4.56 -12.82 -14.58
C ASP A 40 4.19 -13.28 -15.99
N ASN A 41 3.07 -12.80 -16.52
CA ASN A 41 2.55 -13.24 -17.82
C ASN A 41 2.52 -12.13 -18.87
N ASP A 42 3.10 -10.96 -18.55
CA ASP A 42 3.15 -9.79 -19.44
C ASP A 42 1.75 -9.46 -20.02
N VAL A 43 0.74 -9.49 -19.13
CA VAL A 43 -0.65 -9.22 -19.50
C VAL A 43 -0.84 -7.72 -19.61
N GLU A 44 -1.15 -7.27 -20.82
CA GLU A 44 -1.43 -5.88 -21.08
C GLU A 44 -2.80 -5.47 -20.51
N GLU A 45 -2.89 -4.26 -19.97
CA GLU A 45 -4.13 -3.78 -19.34
C GLU A 45 -5.32 -3.77 -20.30
N TRP A 46 -5.10 -3.57 -21.62
CA TRP A 46 -6.15 -3.65 -22.62
C TRP A 46 -6.74 -5.05 -22.79
N GLU A 47 -6.02 -6.10 -22.43
CA GLU A 47 -6.52 -7.48 -22.44
C GLU A 47 -7.47 -7.76 -21.25
N LEU A 48 -7.32 -6.98 -20.18
CA LEU A 48 -8.20 -7.05 -19.01
C LEU A 48 -9.45 -6.18 -19.18
N ALA A 49 -9.43 -5.27 -20.14
CA ALA A 49 -10.47 -4.29 -20.33
C ALA A 49 -11.71 -4.87 -21.04
N ASP A 50 -12.74 -5.18 -20.24
CA ASP A 50 -14.11 -4.90 -20.64
C ASP A 50 -14.51 -3.48 -20.19
N GLU A 51 -13.67 -2.78 -19.42
CA GLU A 51 -13.86 -1.39 -18.97
C GLU A 51 -12.89 -0.43 -19.67
N VAL A 52 -13.41 0.70 -20.11
CA VAL A 52 -12.64 1.81 -20.69
C VAL A 52 -11.47 2.15 -19.77
N LYS A 53 -10.24 2.11 -20.30
CA LYS A 53 -9.03 2.57 -19.61
C LYS A 53 -9.17 4.04 -19.21
N GLN A 54 -9.65 4.29 -18.01
CA GLN A 54 -9.78 5.63 -17.48
C GLN A 54 -8.86 5.77 -16.28
N VAL A 55 -7.97 6.77 -16.32
CA VAL A 55 -7.20 7.19 -15.16
C VAL A 55 -8.17 7.82 -14.16
N THR A 56 -8.16 7.35 -12.94
CA THR A 56 -9.05 7.79 -11.86
C THR A 56 -8.26 8.31 -10.67
N GLU A 57 -8.95 9.10 -9.86
CA GLU A 57 -8.46 9.61 -8.58
C GLU A 57 -9.17 8.87 -7.44
N THR A 58 -8.43 8.09 -6.67
CA THR A 58 -8.94 7.39 -5.48
C THR A 58 -8.49 8.12 -4.23
N THR A 59 -9.45 8.61 -3.44
CA THR A 59 -9.17 9.46 -2.27
C THR A 59 -9.24 8.65 -0.98
N THR A 60 -8.19 8.76 -0.15
CA THR A 60 -8.13 8.12 1.17
C THR A 60 -8.98 8.83 2.21
N ALA A 61 -9.19 8.16 3.35
CA ALA A 61 -9.70 8.80 4.55
C ALA A 61 -8.75 9.92 5.05
N ARG A 62 -9.31 10.85 5.82
CA ARG A 62 -8.56 12.00 6.37
C ARG A 62 -7.64 11.58 7.50
N THR A 63 -6.41 12.09 7.46
CA THR A 63 -5.42 11.82 8.51
C THR A 63 -4.67 13.08 8.95
N THR A 64 -4.20 13.06 10.19
CA THR A 64 -3.30 14.07 10.77
C THR A 64 -1.86 13.56 10.89
N LYS A 65 -1.63 12.27 10.63
CA LYS A 65 -0.35 11.61 10.88
C LYS A 65 0.77 12.18 10.00
N ALA A 66 1.86 12.59 10.65
CA ALA A 66 2.98 13.26 9.97
C ALA A 66 3.74 12.32 9.00
N TRP A 67 3.67 11.02 9.19
CA TRP A 67 4.33 10.00 8.39
C TRP A 67 3.49 9.45 7.23
N ALA A 68 2.20 9.76 7.24
CA ALA A 68 1.27 9.33 6.20
C ALA A 68 1.73 9.63 4.75
N PRO A 69 2.37 10.79 4.45
CA PRO A 69 2.87 11.04 3.09
C PRO A 69 3.92 10.03 2.63
N SER A 70 4.83 9.65 3.54
CA SER A 70 5.90 8.70 3.21
C SER A 70 5.34 7.31 2.90
N LEU A 71 4.35 6.87 3.69
CA LEU A 71 3.66 5.60 3.43
C LEU A 71 2.90 5.65 2.10
N ALA A 72 2.15 6.74 1.84
CA ALA A 72 1.40 6.91 0.60
C ALA A 72 2.30 6.86 -0.64
N SER A 73 3.48 7.51 -0.59
CA SER A 73 4.45 7.48 -1.70
C SER A 73 4.98 6.07 -1.94
N VAL A 74 5.36 5.36 -0.88
CA VAL A 74 5.85 3.96 -0.98
C VAL A 74 4.81 3.06 -1.64
N ILE A 75 3.54 3.21 -1.26
CA ILE A 75 2.47 2.39 -1.82
C ILE A 75 2.20 2.76 -3.28
N ALA A 76 2.11 4.06 -3.60
CA ALA A 76 1.87 4.50 -4.97
C ALA A 76 2.91 3.95 -5.95
N GLU A 77 4.20 4.00 -5.59
CA GLU A 77 5.31 3.48 -6.40
C GLU A 77 5.17 1.97 -6.69
N ASN A 78 4.59 1.21 -5.75
CA ASN A 78 4.46 -0.24 -5.87
C ASN A 78 3.11 -0.69 -6.44
N PHE A 79 2.15 0.23 -6.66
CA PHE A 79 0.82 -0.06 -7.21
C PHE A 79 0.55 0.65 -8.54
N ARG A 80 1.58 1.01 -9.30
CA ARG A 80 1.47 1.70 -10.60
C ARG A 80 0.69 3.01 -10.54
N CYS A 81 0.70 3.65 -9.36
CA CYS A 81 0.00 4.89 -9.10
C CYS A 81 0.98 6.05 -8.90
N ARG A 82 0.46 7.25 -9.07
CA ARG A 82 1.04 8.47 -8.52
C ARG A 82 0.20 8.91 -7.33
N VAL A 83 0.76 9.71 -6.44
CA VAL A 83 0.01 10.18 -5.28
C VAL A 83 0.28 11.65 -5.02
N TYR A 84 -0.77 12.37 -4.66
CA TYR A 84 -0.64 13.73 -4.16
C TYR A 84 -1.41 13.92 -2.87
N GLN A 85 -1.02 14.96 -2.13
CA GLN A 85 -1.62 15.32 -0.87
C GLN A 85 -2.59 16.48 -1.09
N ARG A 86 -3.81 16.35 -0.58
CA ARG A 86 -4.81 17.41 -0.54
C ARG A 86 -5.05 17.85 0.91
N ARG A 87 -4.89 19.16 1.17
CA ARG A 87 -5.21 19.72 2.48
C ARG A 87 -6.70 19.95 2.58
N VAL A 88 -7.32 19.38 3.62
CA VAL A 88 -8.76 19.54 3.86
C VAL A 88 -9.01 20.62 4.90
N THR A 89 -8.24 20.60 6.00
CA THR A 89 -8.27 21.61 7.05
C THR A 89 -6.84 21.86 7.54
N ASP A 90 -6.65 22.72 8.55
CA ASP A 90 -5.33 23.12 9.04
C ASP A 90 -4.38 21.97 9.40
N ARG A 91 -4.90 20.81 9.79
CA ARG A 91 -4.07 19.67 10.20
C ARG A 91 -4.50 18.35 9.57
N LYS A 92 -5.58 18.35 8.77
CA LYS A 92 -6.12 17.13 8.15
C LYS A 92 -5.82 17.11 6.67
N TYR A 93 -5.31 15.99 6.20
CA TYR A 93 -4.91 15.76 4.83
C TYR A 93 -5.56 14.48 4.31
N GLU A 94 -5.84 14.48 3.04
CA GLU A 94 -6.21 13.30 2.24
C GLU A 94 -5.09 13.02 1.26
N TYR A 95 -4.89 11.77 0.92
CA TYR A 95 -4.00 11.35 -0.14
C TYR A 95 -4.84 10.84 -1.30
N VAL A 96 -4.48 11.26 -2.49
CA VAL A 96 -5.22 10.91 -3.69
C VAL A 96 -4.28 10.07 -4.56
N PHE A 97 -4.63 8.81 -4.73
CA PHE A 97 -3.95 7.90 -5.63
C PHE A 97 -4.51 8.09 -7.03
N VAL A 98 -3.63 8.38 -7.97
CA VAL A 98 -3.91 8.55 -9.40
C VAL A 98 -3.41 7.33 -10.12
N GLY A 99 -4.29 6.58 -10.74
CA GLY A 99 -3.96 5.33 -11.42
C GLY A 99 -5.15 4.77 -12.18
N TRP A 100 -5.00 3.56 -12.70
CA TRP A 100 -6.16 2.82 -13.16
C TRP A 100 -7.07 2.53 -11.96
N LYS A 101 -8.38 2.47 -12.16
CA LYS A 101 -9.37 2.32 -11.08
C LYS A 101 -8.97 1.20 -10.10
N ALA A 102 -8.71 0.00 -10.60
CA ALA A 102 -8.35 -1.14 -9.75
C ALA A 102 -7.02 -0.96 -9.00
N ASP A 103 -6.03 -0.28 -9.61
CA ASP A 103 -4.74 -0.02 -8.96
C ASP A 103 -4.88 1.03 -7.85
N GLY A 104 -5.68 2.08 -8.10
CA GLY A 104 -5.97 3.13 -7.12
C GLY A 104 -6.74 2.60 -5.92
N GLU A 105 -7.77 1.77 -6.14
CA GLU A 105 -8.55 1.13 -5.09
C GLU A 105 -7.68 0.17 -4.25
N ALA A 106 -6.85 -0.65 -4.91
CA ALA A 106 -5.91 -1.53 -4.21
C ALA A 106 -4.89 -0.74 -3.38
N ALA A 107 -4.34 0.33 -3.93
CA ALA A 107 -3.40 1.21 -3.22
C ALA A 107 -4.04 1.85 -1.99
N GLU A 108 -5.29 2.31 -2.11
CA GLU A 108 -6.05 2.92 -1.01
C GLU A 108 -6.28 1.92 0.13
N ILE A 109 -6.76 0.72 -0.15
CA ILE A 109 -7.00 -0.34 0.83
C ILE A 109 -5.71 -0.70 1.57
N VAL A 110 -4.62 -0.92 0.84
CA VAL A 110 -3.31 -1.24 1.43
C VAL A 110 -2.81 -0.09 2.30
N TYR A 111 -2.96 1.15 1.83
CA TYR A 111 -2.57 2.34 2.58
C TYR A 111 -3.32 2.47 3.90
N GLN A 112 -4.65 2.40 3.91
CA GLN A 112 -5.46 2.53 5.12
C GLN A 112 -5.08 1.49 6.15
N ASN A 113 -4.97 0.25 5.72
CA ASN A 113 -4.64 -0.84 6.61
C ASN A 113 -3.23 -0.73 7.20
N LEU A 114 -2.20 -0.40 6.38
CA LEU A 114 -0.84 -0.22 6.88
C LEU A 114 -0.72 1.05 7.76
N LEU A 115 -1.55 2.07 7.51
CA LEU A 115 -1.61 3.25 8.36
C LEU A 115 -2.14 2.91 9.76
N GLU A 116 -3.17 2.09 9.87
CA GLU A 116 -3.75 1.65 11.14
C GLU A 116 -2.83 0.71 11.89
N VAL A 117 -2.31 -0.31 11.21
CA VAL A 117 -1.38 -1.28 11.81
C VAL A 117 -0.10 -0.60 12.30
N GLY A 118 0.49 0.28 11.48
CA GLY A 118 1.70 1.00 11.87
C GLY A 118 1.50 1.89 13.08
N ASP A 119 0.38 2.61 13.13
CA ASP A 119 0.03 3.46 14.26
C ASP A 119 -0.16 2.66 15.54
N ARG A 120 -0.93 1.59 15.49
CA ARG A 120 -1.15 0.70 16.62
C ARG A 120 0.15 0.10 17.16
N LEU A 121 0.96 -0.48 16.29
CA LEU A 121 2.23 -1.09 16.68
C LEU A 121 3.23 -0.07 17.24
N ALA A 122 3.22 1.16 16.73
CA ALA A 122 4.07 2.22 17.24
C ALA A 122 3.67 2.68 18.65
N HIS A 123 2.38 2.77 18.94
CA HIS A 123 1.91 3.06 20.30
C HIS A 123 2.20 1.91 21.26
N GLU A 124 1.95 0.66 20.85
CA GLU A 124 2.32 -0.50 21.65
C GLU A 124 3.83 -0.52 21.96
N TYR A 125 4.68 -0.16 20.99
CA TYR A 125 6.13 -0.07 21.21
C TYR A 125 6.51 1.09 22.14
N GLU A 126 5.89 2.26 22.00
CA GLU A 126 6.13 3.42 22.84
C GLU A 126 5.90 3.13 24.32
N ASP A 127 4.86 2.34 24.63
CA ASP A 127 4.52 1.92 26.01
C ASP A 127 5.63 1.08 26.66
N PHE A 128 6.46 0.40 25.89
CA PHE A 128 7.59 -0.41 26.38
C PHE A 128 8.95 0.27 26.32
N ALA A 129 9.10 1.29 25.48
CA ALA A 129 10.39 1.91 25.20
C ALA A 129 10.67 3.14 26.07
N TYR A 130 10.62 3.01 27.39
CA TYR A 130 10.72 4.10 28.38
C TYR A 130 11.98 4.95 28.28
N THR A 131 13.05 4.43 27.67
CA THR A 131 14.33 5.13 27.51
C THR A 131 14.44 5.93 26.23
N ASP A 132 13.50 5.81 25.32
CA ASP A 132 13.47 6.52 24.06
C ASP A 132 12.34 7.56 24.03
N PRO A 133 12.61 8.84 24.25
CA PRO A 133 11.57 9.88 24.26
C PRO A 133 10.90 10.09 22.90
N ASN A 134 11.46 9.53 21.84
CA ASN A 134 10.93 9.60 20.48
C ASN A 134 10.59 8.19 19.92
N ALA A 135 10.27 7.24 20.81
CA ALA A 135 10.05 5.84 20.45
C ALA A 135 9.03 5.68 19.31
N TYR A 136 7.87 6.31 19.41
CA TYR A 136 6.86 6.32 18.36
C TYR A 136 7.45 6.78 17.01
N SER A 137 8.08 7.95 16.98
CA SER A 137 8.61 8.52 15.73
C SER A 137 9.73 7.67 15.12
N ASN A 138 10.62 7.15 15.97
CA ASN A 138 11.70 6.27 15.55
C ASN A 138 11.19 4.97 14.99
N PHE A 139 10.21 4.34 15.66
CA PHE A 139 9.56 3.12 15.22
C PHE A 139 8.86 3.31 13.88
N ILE A 140 8.07 4.37 13.74
CA ILE A 140 7.31 4.66 12.51
C ILE A 140 8.21 4.88 11.30
N VAL A 141 9.33 5.59 11.46
CA VAL A 141 10.30 5.74 10.35
C VAL A 141 10.80 4.38 9.92
N GLY A 142 11.16 3.51 10.87
CA GLY A 142 11.55 2.14 10.59
C GLY A 142 10.42 1.33 9.94
N PHE A 143 9.18 1.46 10.45
CA PHE A 143 8.02 0.74 9.91
C PHE A 143 7.82 1.04 8.41
N VAL A 144 7.79 2.32 8.03
CA VAL A 144 7.67 2.72 6.63
C VAL A 144 8.82 2.18 5.77
N ASP A 145 10.03 2.19 6.31
CA ASP A 145 11.22 1.67 5.63
C ASP A 145 11.15 0.14 5.45
N GLY A 146 10.64 -0.56 6.46
CA GLY A 146 10.38 -2.00 6.39
C GLY A 146 9.31 -2.37 5.36
N VAL A 147 8.21 -1.61 5.32
CA VAL A 147 7.16 -1.74 4.29
C VAL A 147 7.75 -1.52 2.91
N LYS A 148 8.50 -0.42 2.73
CA LYS A 148 9.17 -0.09 1.48
C LYS A 148 10.04 -1.23 0.98
N GLY A 149 10.98 -1.70 1.82
CA GLY A 149 11.91 -2.76 1.42
C GLY A 149 11.24 -4.09 1.10
N GLU A 150 10.07 -4.39 1.67
CA GLU A 150 9.33 -5.61 1.35
C GLU A 150 8.50 -5.48 0.07
N LEU A 151 7.87 -4.32 -0.16
CA LEU A 151 7.13 -4.05 -1.39
C LEU A 151 8.08 -3.92 -2.59
N GLU A 152 9.22 -3.23 -2.45
CA GLU A 152 10.21 -3.10 -3.52
C GLU A 152 10.78 -4.44 -3.99
N LYS A 153 10.98 -5.40 -3.10
CA LYS A 153 11.39 -6.76 -3.52
C LYS A 153 10.36 -7.39 -4.45
N GLN A 154 9.09 -7.18 -4.17
CA GLN A 154 8.01 -7.72 -4.98
C GLN A 154 7.90 -6.98 -6.32
N SER A 155 7.94 -5.66 -6.29
CA SER A 155 7.83 -4.84 -7.50
C SER A 155 9.06 -4.95 -8.40
N PHE A 156 10.27 -5.12 -7.83
CA PHE A 156 11.48 -5.37 -8.61
C PHE A 156 11.44 -6.73 -9.33
N GLU A 157 11.00 -7.78 -8.63
CA GLU A 157 10.78 -9.10 -9.23
C GLU A 157 9.74 -9.05 -10.36
N LEU A 158 8.80 -8.10 -10.31
CA LEU A 158 7.66 -7.98 -11.20
C LEU A 158 7.81 -6.87 -12.26
N MET A 159 8.93 -6.14 -12.26
CA MET A 159 9.18 -4.99 -13.15
C MET A 159 8.00 -4.00 -13.22
N ILE A 160 7.39 -3.71 -12.06
CA ILE A 160 6.24 -2.81 -11.98
C ILE A 160 6.66 -1.39 -12.35
N VAL A 161 6.08 -0.86 -13.42
CA VAL A 161 6.29 0.52 -13.90
C VAL A 161 4.95 1.25 -13.94
N CYS A 162 4.95 2.50 -13.48
CA CYS A 162 3.76 3.35 -13.59
C CYS A 162 3.48 3.64 -15.09
N PRO A 163 2.23 3.44 -15.56
CA PRO A 163 1.87 3.72 -16.96
C PRO A 163 2.11 5.19 -17.32
N SER A 164 2.50 5.44 -18.58
CA SER A 164 2.73 6.79 -19.10
C SER A 164 1.49 7.67 -18.99
N GLU A 165 0.32 7.12 -19.29
CA GLU A 165 -0.97 7.82 -19.24
C GLU A 165 -1.31 8.30 -17.82
N VAL A 166 -0.94 7.53 -16.79
CA VAL A 166 -1.09 7.93 -15.38
C VAL A 166 -0.14 9.07 -15.05
N SER A 167 1.10 9.00 -15.53
CA SER A 167 2.10 10.04 -15.32
C SER A 167 1.72 11.33 -16.03
N ASP A 168 1.26 11.27 -17.28
CA ASP A 168 0.81 12.42 -18.08
C ASP A 168 -0.41 13.10 -17.44
N TYR A 169 -1.37 12.30 -16.97
CA TYR A 169 -2.52 12.84 -16.23
C TYR A 169 -2.08 13.54 -14.96
N PHE A 170 -1.20 12.90 -14.17
CA PHE A 170 -0.70 13.46 -12.91
C PHE A 170 0.05 14.79 -13.14
N ASP A 171 0.87 14.87 -14.17
CA ASP A 171 1.62 16.08 -14.52
C ASP A 171 0.68 17.20 -14.99
N SER A 172 -0.46 16.87 -15.62
CA SER A 172 -1.48 17.83 -16.01
C SER A 172 -2.18 18.53 -14.84
N LEU A 173 -2.16 17.93 -13.64
CA LEU A 173 -2.77 18.49 -12.43
C LEU A 173 -2.06 19.75 -11.89
N ASN A 174 -0.87 20.08 -12.39
CA ASN A 174 -0.08 21.27 -12.00
C ASN A 174 0.04 21.44 -10.48
N LEU A 175 0.35 20.37 -9.77
CA LEU A 175 0.40 20.34 -8.32
C LEU A 175 1.59 21.12 -7.75
N GLY A 176 1.35 21.86 -6.66
CA GLY A 176 2.40 22.54 -5.91
C GLY A 176 3.30 21.56 -5.14
N ARG A 177 4.52 22.00 -4.82
CA ARG A 177 5.44 21.20 -3.98
C ARG A 177 4.95 21.13 -2.54
N SER A 178 4.94 19.93 -1.96
CA SER A 178 4.69 19.75 -0.53
C SER A 178 5.87 20.29 0.29
N THR A 179 5.57 21.10 1.30
CA THR A 179 6.56 21.60 2.27
C THR A 179 6.57 20.79 3.57
N ARG A 180 5.72 19.77 3.67
CA ARG A 180 5.59 18.97 4.91
C ARG A 180 6.81 18.08 5.08
N ARG A 181 7.41 18.16 6.29
CA ARG A 181 8.52 17.29 6.67
C ARG A 181 7.99 16.09 7.44
N GLY A 182 8.48 14.92 7.12
CA GLY A 182 8.23 13.71 7.88
C GLY A 182 8.92 13.71 9.26
N PRO A 183 8.61 12.72 10.12
CA PRO A 183 9.28 12.57 11.40
C PRO A 183 10.78 12.33 11.21
N ARG A 184 11.59 12.79 12.16
CA ARG A 184 13.04 12.51 12.20
C ARG A 184 13.27 11.35 13.15
N ALA A 185 14.17 10.46 12.79
CA ALA A 185 14.54 9.31 13.59
C ALA A 185 16.02 9.39 14.02
N THR A 186 16.29 9.01 15.26
CA THR A 186 17.62 9.11 15.88
C THR A 186 18.06 7.84 16.60
N ASN A 187 17.13 6.99 17.03
CA ASN A 187 17.41 5.76 17.77
C ASN A 187 17.38 4.55 16.82
N ARG A 188 18.53 3.90 16.63
CA ARG A 188 18.69 2.76 15.71
C ARG A 188 17.91 1.52 16.14
N ASP A 189 17.81 1.25 17.45
CA ASP A 189 17.11 0.08 17.95
C ASP A 189 15.60 0.19 17.70
N SER A 190 15.01 1.35 18.00
CA SER A 190 13.60 1.65 17.73
C SER A 190 13.30 1.59 16.21
N ILE A 191 14.20 2.12 15.37
CA ILE A 191 14.10 2.03 13.91
C ILE A 191 14.15 0.56 13.47
N GLY A 192 15.09 -0.22 13.98
CA GLY A 192 15.23 -1.65 13.63
C GLY A 192 13.99 -2.48 14.01
N ARG A 193 13.38 -2.20 15.17
CA ARG A 193 12.10 -2.81 15.58
C ARG A 193 10.97 -2.43 14.62
N GLY A 194 10.87 -1.16 14.26
CA GLY A 194 9.92 -0.69 13.27
C GLY A 194 10.10 -1.37 11.91
N GLN A 195 11.34 -1.47 11.42
CA GLN A 195 11.63 -2.14 10.14
C GLN A 195 11.20 -3.61 10.13
N ALA A 196 11.45 -4.34 11.22
CA ALA A 196 10.98 -5.72 11.35
C ALA A 196 9.45 -5.77 11.28
N ALA A 197 8.78 -4.95 12.09
CA ALA A 197 7.32 -4.87 12.12
C ALA A 197 6.71 -4.49 10.76
N GLY A 198 7.30 -3.54 10.03
CA GLY A 198 6.85 -3.14 8.69
C GLY A 198 6.95 -4.28 7.67
N ARG A 199 8.08 -5.01 7.68
CA ARG A 199 8.23 -6.20 6.84
C ARG A 199 7.20 -7.27 7.19
N ASP A 200 6.99 -7.53 8.46
CA ASP A 200 6.05 -8.55 8.93
C ASP A 200 4.59 -8.14 8.62
N ALA A 201 4.24 -6.87 8.71
CA ALA A 201 2.93 -6.37 8.34
C ALA A 201 2.60 -6.61 6.86
N VAL A 202 3.57 -6.55 5.96
CA VAL A 202 3.38 -6.90 4.53
C VAL A 202 3.36 -8.42 4.33
N ARG A 203 4.20 -9.18 5.06
CA ARG A 203 4.33 -10.64 4.91
C ARG A 203 3.22 -11.42 5.59
N SER A 204 2.82 -11.06 6.81
CA SER A 204 1.84 -11.81 7.60
C SER A 204 0.48 -11.86 6.91
N ARG A 205 0.21 -10.87 6.08
CA ARG A 205 -0.96 -10.86 5.19
C ARG A 205 -0.88 -11.86 4.05
N ARG A 206 0.31 -12.44 3.79
CA ARG A 206 0.46 -13.60 2.90
C ARG A 206 0.08 -14.92 3.57
N MET A 207 -0.04 -14.97 4.90
CA MET A 207 -0.11 -16.21 5.68
C MET A 207 -1.37 -16.39 6.50
N ASP A 208 -2.30 -15.46 6.55
CA ASP A 208 -3.61 -15.66 7.14
C ASP A 208 -4.60 -16.35 6.19
N ALA A 209 -4.12 -17.45 5.57
CA ALA A 209 -5.04 -18.55 5.34
C ALA A 209 -5.36 -19.15 6.72
N PRO A 210 -6.64 -19.43 7.05
CA PRO A 210 -7.00 -19.96 8.36
C PRO A 210 -6.19 -21.22 8.61
N ARG A 211 -5.37 -21.21 9.66
CA ARG A 211 -4.85 -22.46 10.22
C ARG A 211 -6.07 -23.26 10.66
N ALA A 212 -6.48 -24.18 9.81
CA ALA A 212 -7.41 -25.23 10.18
C ALA A 212 -6.94 -25.83 11.49
N GLY A 213 -7.79 -25.74 12.53
CA GLY A 213 -7.44 -26.07 13.86
C GLY A 213 -6.83 -27.46 13.97
N LEU A 214 -5.69 -27.53 14.62
CA LEU A 214 -5.27 -28.70 15.36
C LEU A 214 -6.23 -28.85 16.56
N LEU A 215 -7.35 -29.50 16.32
CA LEU A 215 -8.10 -30.16 17.38
C LEU A 215 -7.29 -31.40 17.76
N THR A 216 -6.53 -31.28 18.80
CA THR A 216 -6.02 -32.44 19.53
C THR A 216 -7.18 -33.15 20.20
N ALA A 217 -7.28 -34.44 19.91
CA ALA A 217 -8.05 -35.41 20.68
C ALA A 217 -7.46 -35.55 22.09
#